data_f414ae3443e4fa644a0edd771e82bbcc
#
_entry.id   f414ae3443e4fa644a0edd771e82bbcc
#
_cell.length_a   1.000
_cell.length_b   1.000
_cell.length_c   1.000
_cell.angle_alpha   90.00
_cell.angle_beta   90.00
_cell.angle_gamma   90.00
#
_symmetry.space_group_name_H-M   'P 1'
#
loop_
_entity.id
_entity.type
_entity.pdbx_description
1 polymer ?
#
loop_
_entity_poly.entity_id
_entity_poly.type
_entity_poly.pdbx_seq_one_letter_code
_entity_poly.pdbx_strand_id
1 'polypeptide(L)'
;YPDNGQLPGLVTGAIARQGVYGGATTGEIRPVRIAAGGIGTDGPEDRGLSERCIIGFNAGPPFVPSLYNNNVQIFQSKDTAVLMTEMIHDARIVPLYESLDDLPPLNDDVRLWTGDSKGYWDQDTLVVVTRNFNGLSASFGQAGTSINKVLTERFTRVDEVTVDYEFTVEDPATFSDRFTGCLLYTSPSPRDLRK
;
A
#
# COMPACT_ATOMS: atom_id res chain seq x y z
N TYR A 1 0.25 -5.27 -17.04
CA TYR A 1 -0.51 -4.04 -17.35
C TYR A 1 -1.81 -4.46 -17.99
N PRO A 2 -2.95 -3.81 -17.69
CA PRO A 2 -4.13 -3.92 -18.53
C PRO A 2 -3.81 -3.32 -19.91
N ASP A 3 -4.15 -4.01 -20.98
CA ASP A 3 -3.83 -3.60 -22.36
C ASP A 3 -4.37 -2.21 -22.73
N ASN A 4 -5.45 -1.79 -22.07
CA ASN A 4 -6.10 -0.50 -22.27
C ASN A 4 -5.59 0.60 -21.32
N GLY A 5 -4.62 0.32 -20.43
CA GLY A 5 -4.10 1.26 -19.44
C GLY A 5 -5.09 1.65 -18.33
N GLN A 6 -6.21 0.95 -18.20
CA GLN A 6 -7.22 1.21 -17.17
C GLN A 6 -7.22 0.11 -16.12
N LEU A 7 -7.61 0.45 -14.89
CA LEU A 7 -7.83 -0.55 -13.86
C LEU A 7 -8.94 -1.51 -14.27
N PRO A 8 -8.85 -2.81 -13.90
CA PRO A 8 -9.94 -3.75 -14.10
C PRO A 8 -11.23 -3.26 -13.45
N GLY A 9 -12.36 -3.68 -14.02
CA GLY A 9 -13.67 -3.37 -13.45
C GLY A 9 -13.83 -3.92 -12.04
N LEU A 10 -14.67 -3.27 -11.24
CA LEU A 10 -15.00 -3.75 -9.91
C LEU A 10 -16.01 -4.90 -10.01
N VAL A 11 -15.84 -5.92 -9.18
CA VAL A 11 -16.81 -7.00 -9.06
C VAL A 11 -18.08 -6.52 -8.33
N THR A 12 -19.20 -7.20 -8.55
CA THR A 12 -20.45 -6.89 -7.86
C THR A 12 -20.26 -6.99 -6.34
N GLY A 13 -20.67 -5.96 -5.60
CA GLY A 13 -20.50 -5.87 -4.15
C GLY A 13 -19.21 -5.18 -3.70
N ALA A 14 -18.19 -5.04 -4.56
CA ALA A 14 -16.99 -4.25 -4.23
C ALA A 14 -17.36 -2.76 -4.04
N ILE A 15 -18.33 -2.26 -4.76
CA ILE A 15 -18.84 -0.88 -4.67
C ILE A 15 -19.35 -0.55 -3.26
N ALA A 16 -19.95 -1.52 -2.56
CA ALA A 16 -20.42 -1.30 -1.19
C ALA A 16 -19.29 -0.93 -0.22
N ARG A 17 -18.05 -1.35 -0.49
CA ARG A 17 -16.87 -1.00 0.30
C ARG A 17 -16.33 0.40 0.02
N GLN A 18 -16.75 1.02 -1.09
CA GLN A 18 -16.42 2.42 -1.39
C GLN A 18 -17.00 3.40 -0.37
N GLY A 19 -17.98 3.00 0.41
CA GLY A 19 -18.53 3.78 1.53
C GLY A 19 -17.47 4.26 2.52
N VAL A 20 -16.33 3.62 2.57
CA VAL A 20 -15.16 4.07 3.36
C VAL A 20 -14.71 5.49 2.96
N TYR A 21 -14.94 5.89 1.72
CA TYR A 21 -14.71 7.26 1.21
C TYR A 21 -15.99 8.07 1.02
N GLY A 22 -17.14 7.42 0.96
CA GLY A 22 -18.44 8.05 0.83
C GLY A 22 -18.77 8.89 2.05
N GLY A 23 -19.76 9.74 1.98
CA GLY A 23 -20.15 10.73 2.95
C GLY A 23 -19.80 10.49 4.43
N ALA A 24 -19.85 11.54 5.19
CA ALA A 24 -19.50 11.50 6.59
C ALA A 24 -20.59 10.79 7.41
N THR A 25 -20.44 9.52 7.62
CA THR A 25 -21.27 8.76 8.57
C THR A 25 -20.46 8.52 9.84
N THR A 26 -21.02 8.91 10.97
CA THR A 26 -20.42 8.70 12.29
C THR A 26 -20.13 7.22 12.51
N GLY A 27 -18.94 6.90 13.02
CA GLY A 27 -18.54 5.53 13.34
C GLY A 27 -18.00 4.70 12.18
N GLU A 28 -17.93 5.24 10.97
CA GLU A 28 -17.28 4.54 9.87
C GLU A 28 -15.75 4.66 9.95
N ILE A 29 -15.05 3.56 9.69
CA ILE A 29 -13.60 3.56 9.55
C ILE A 29 -13.24 4.15 8.19
N ARG A 30 -12.44 5.22 8.17
CA ARG A 30 -12.05 5.93 6.97
C ARG A 30 -10.55 6.09 6.88
N PRO A 31 -9.98 5.88 5.69
CA PRO A 31 -8.55 6.11 5.47
C PRO A 31 -8.20 7.60 5.44
N VAL A 32 -9.12 8.47 5.01
CA VAL A 32 -8.89 9.90 4.87
C VAL A 32 -10.18 10.69 5.06
N ARG A 33 -10.04 11.92 5.55
CA ARG A 33 -11.14 12.89 5.59
C ARG A 33 -11.33 13.51 4.20
N ILE A 34 -12.46 13.28 3.57
CA ILE A 34 -12.73 13.76 2.21
C ILE A 34 -13.53 15.07 2.21
N ALA A 35 -14.53 15.17 3.09
CA ALA A 35 -15.41 16.32 3.13
C ALA A 35 -15.13 17.23 4.33
N ALA A 36 -14.92 18.52 4.07
CA ALA A 36 -14.84 19.51 5.13
C ALA A 36 -16.18 19.58 5.89
N GLY A 37 -16.15 19.54 7.21
CA GLY A 37 -17.33 19.64 8.07
C GLY A 37 -18.26 18.42 8.09
N GLY A 38 -17.94 17.37 7.31
CA GLY A 38 -18.78 16.19 7.18
C GLY A 38 -18.49 15.07 8.17
N ILE A 39 -17.79 15.30 9.26
CA ILE A 39 -17.40 14.30 10.23
C ILE A 39 -17.95 14.70 11.59
N GLY A 40 -18.50 13.72 12.31
CA GLY A 40 -18.85 13.89 13.71
C GLY A 40 -17.63 14.35 14.55
N THR A 41 -17.88 14.94 15.68
CA THR A 41 -16.87 15.50 16.57
C THR A 41 -16.98 14.93 17.98
N ASP A 42 -17.75 13.87 18.14
CA ASP A 42 -18.08 13.30 19.44
C ASP A 42 -16.91 12.48 19.99
N GLY A 43 -16.05 11.94 19.09
CA GLY A 43 -14.90 11.17 19.51
C GLY A 43 -13.80 11.08 18.44
N PRO A 44 -12.63 10.54 18.80
CA PRO A 44 -11.52 10.35 17.87
C PRO A 44 -11.87 9.37 16.74
N GLU A 45 -12.81 8.45 16.95
CA GLU A 45 -13.29 7.50 15.94
C GLU A 45 -13.98 8.18 14.77
N ASP A 46 -14.46 9.39 14.96
CA ASP A 46 -15.06 10.21 13.92
C ASP A 46 -14.02 10.78 12.93
N ARG A 47 -12.73 10.66 13.25
CA ARG A 47 -11.64 11.14 12.41
C ARG A 47 -11.18 10.06 11.44
N GLY A 48 -10.70 10.51 10.28
CA GLY A 48 -10.10 9.61 9.30
C GLY A 48 -8.84 8.91 9.83
N LEU A 49 -8.50 7.77 9.24
CA LEU A 49 -7.36 6.95 9.68
C LEU A 49 -6.03 7.71 9.60
N SER A 50 -5.85 8.59 8.62
CA SER A 50 -4.65 9.44 8.50
C SER A 50 -4.57 10.49 9.60
N GLU A 51 -5.70 11.11 9.98
CA GLU A 51 -5.75 12.07 11.07
C GLU A 51 -5.44 11.42 12.43
N ARG A 52 -5.71 10.13 12.54
CA ARG A 52 -5.43 9.31 13.73
C ARG A 52 -4.05 8.64 13.70
N CYS A 53 -3.25 8.91 12.69
CA CYS A 53 -1.94 8.31 12.45
C CYS A 53 -1.96 6.76 12.44
N ILE A 54 -3.06 6.16 11.96
CA ILE A 54 -3.20 4.71 11.83
C ILE A 54 -2.63 4.26 10.49
N ILE A 55 -3.06 4.91 9.38
CA ILE A 55 -2.54 4.67 8.04
C ILE A 55 -2.69 5.94 7.20
N GLY A 56 -1.63 6.32 6.48
CA GLY A 56 -1.66 7.44 5.53
C GLY A 56 -2.44 7.09 4.26
N PHE A 57 -3.10 8.06 3.67
CA PHE A 57 -3.90 7.84 2.46
C PHE A 57 -3.06 7.47 1.23
N ASN A 58 -1.74 7.70 1.25
CA ASN A 58 -0.77 7.30 0.24
C ASN A 58 0.38 6.46 0.79
N ALA A 59 0.26 5.97 2.03
CA ALA A 59 1.29 5.11 2.63
C ALA A 59 1.34 3.72 1.98
N GLY A 60 0.33 3.38 1.18
CA GLY A 60 0.26 2.05 0.54
C GLY A 60 -0.14 0.95 1.51
N PRO A 61 0.29 -0.29 1.24
CA PRO A 61 0.76 -0.77 -0.06
C PRO A 61 -0.37 -1.02 -1.07
N PRO A 62 -0.14 -0.83 -2.37
CA PRO A 62 1.09 -0.37 -3.01
C PRO A 62 1.31 1.13 -2.84
N PHE A 63 2.54 1.58 -3.10
CA PHE A 63 2.87 3.00 -3.10
C PHE A 63 2.34 3.65 -4.38
N VAL A 64 1.39 4.58 -4.22
CA VAL A 64 0.82 5.33 -5.35
C VAL A 64 0.99 6.81 -5.04
N PRO A 65 1.62 7.57 -5.93
CA PRO A 65 1.81 9.01 -5.74
C PRO A 65 0.50 9.75 -5.50
N SER A 66 0.52 10.68 -4.59
CA SER A 66 -0.57 11.58 -4.28
C SER A 66 -0.10 13.04 -4.35
N LEU A 67 -0.86 13.97 -3.81
CA LEU A 67 -0.57 15.39 -3.89
C LEU A 67 0.71 15.80 -3.15
N TYR A 68 1.11 15.08 -2.09
CA TYR A 68 2.28 15.39 -1.28
C TYR A 68 2.71 14.18 -0.42
N ASN A 69 3.91 14.26 0.20
CA ASN A 69 4.50 13.24 1.06
C ASN A 69 4.64 11.88 0.35
N ASN A 70 5.25 11.92 -0.85
CA ASN A 70 5.41 10.74 -1.71
C ASN A 70 6.79 10.07 -1.60
N ASN A 71 7.66 10.56 -0.73
CA ASN A 71 8.98 9.97 -0.58
C ASN A 71 8.87 8.60 0.10
N VAL A 72 9.66 7.66 -0.41
CA VAL A 72 9.83 6.31 0.15
C VAL A 72 11.32 6.12 0.46
N GLN A 73 11.60 5.58 1.63
CA GLN A 73 12.95 5.22 2.04
C GLN A 73 13.03 3.71 2.30
N ILE A 74 14.03 3.07 1.71
CA ILE A 74 14.28 1.64 1.87
C ILE A 74 15.54 1.45 2.70
N PHE A 75 15.41 0.82 3.86
CA PHE A 75 16.53 0.39 4.66
C PHE A 75 16.74 -1.11 4.48
N GLN A 76 17.97 -1.54 4.49
CA GLN A 76 18.35 -2.93 4.28
C GLN A 76 19.29 -3.42 5.37
N SER A 77 19.04 -4.63 5.86
CA SER A 77 19.98 -5.43 6.63
C SER A 77 20.15 -6.79 5.96
N LYS A 78 20.87 -7.71 6.61
CA LYS A 78 21.12 -9.03 6.05
C LYS A 78 19.82 -9.84 5.84
N ASP A 79 18.88 -9.70 6.75
CA ASP A 79 17.68 -10.55 6.87
C ASP A 79 16.38 -9.74 6.96
N THR A 80 16.45 -8.42 6.75
CA THR A 80 15.29 -7.54 6.88
C THR A 80 15.42 -6.35 5.95
N ALA A 81 14.35 -6.01 5.25
CA ALA A 81 14.16 -4.71 4.63
C ALA A 81 13.07 -3.92 5.39
N VAL A 82 13.20 -2.59 5.42
CA VAL A 82 12.16 -1.70 5.95
C VAL A 82 11.77 -0.71 4.87
N LEU A 83 10.49 -0.68 4.55
CA LEU A 83 9.91 0.24 3.58
C LEU A 83 9.18 1.34 4.36
N MET A 84 9.80 2.51 4.44
CA MET A 84 9.24 3.65 5.18
C MET A 84 8.71 4.71 4.22
N THR A 85 7.50 5.17 4.46
CA THR A 85 6.87 6.27 3.72
C THR A 85 6.98 7.58 4.49
N GLU A 86 7.07 8.68 3.76
CA GLU A 86 7.04 10.02 4.35
C GLU A 86 5.70 10.31 5.03
N MET A 87 4.60 9.81 4.45
CA MET A 87 3.27 10.01 5.01
C MET A 87 3.13 9.26 6.33
N ILE A 88 2.90 10.03 7.41
CA ILE A 88 2.78 9.58 8.81
C ILE A 88 3.93 8.69 9.32
N HIS A 89 5.07 8.64 8.61
CA HIS A 89 6.23 7.81 8.94
C HIS A 89 5.89 6.32 9.04
N ASP A 90 4.91 5.88 8.23
CA ASP A 90 4.50 4.49 8.22
C ASP A 90 5.62 3.60 7.70
N ALA A 91 5.91 2.51 8.41
CA ALA A 91 7.02 1.64 8.13
C ALA A 91 6.59 0.17 8.11
N ARG A 92 6.83 -0.50 6.99
CA ARG A 92 6.63 -1.94 6.84
C ARG A 92 7.95 -2.66 7.07
N ILE A 93 7.99 -3.55 8.06
CA ILE A 93 9.13 -4.42 8.32
C ILE A 93 8.94 -5.70 7.50
N VAL A 94 9.89 -5.99 6.64
CA VAL A 94 9.86 -7.09 5.68
C VAL A 94 10.99 -8.08 6.02
N PRO A 95 10.73 -9.16 6.75
CA PRO A 95 11.69 -10.25 6.90
C PRO A 95 12.05 -10.83 5.53
N LEU A 96 13.35 -11.11 5.32
CA LEU A 96 13.88 -11.64 4.07
C LEU A 96 14.18 -13.13 4.20
N TYR A 97 13.83 -13.88 3.17
CA TYR A 97 14.01 -15.32 3.04
C TYR A 97 14.88 -15.61 1.82
N GLU A 98 15.34 -16.84 1.66
CA GLU A 98 16.20 -17.21 0.53
C GLU A 98 15.43 -17.25 -0.79
N SER A 99 14.17 -17.68 -0.77
CA SER A 99 13.31 -17.79 -1.95
C SER A 99 11.82 -17.65 -1.62
N LEU A 100 10.98 -17.61 -2.64
CA LEU A 100 9.53 -17.63 -2.49
C LEU A 100 9.04 -18.88 -1.74
N ASP A 101 9.68 -20.03 -1.96
CA ASP A 101 9.27 -21.32 -1.39
C ASP A 101 9.59 -21.40 0.12
N ASP A 102 10.51 -20.58 0.60
CA ASP A 102 10.90 -20.51 2.01
C ASP A 102 10.02 -19.55 2.84
N LEU A 103 9.08 -18.85 2.22
CA LEU A 103 8.17 -17.97 2.93
C LEU A 103 7.31 -18.78 3.91
N PRO A 104 7.26 -18.38 5.20
CA PRO A 104 6.46 -19.11 6.17
C PRO A 104 4.98 -19.05 5.84
N PRO A 105 4.21 -20.06 6.25
CA PRO A 105 2.77 -20.03 6.10
C PRO A 105 2.19 -18.81 6.83
N LEU A 106 1.10 -18.28 6.29
CA LEU A 106 0.40 -17.16 6.88
C LEU A 106 -0.31 -17.58 8.18
N ASN A 107 -0.33 -16.69 9.15
CA ASN A 107 -1.24 -16.80 10.27
C ASN A 107 -2.54 -16.06 9.90
N ASP A 108 -3.58 -16.81 9.54
CA ASP A 108 -4.86 -16.24 9.10
C ASP A 108 -5.63 -15.52 10.23
N ASP A 109 -5.25 -15.74 11.48
CA ASP A 109 -5.84 -15.05 12.64
C ASP A 109 -5.31 -13.62 12.82
N VAL A 110 -4.21 -13.28 12.15
CA VAL A 110 -3.59 -11.95 12.24
C VAL A 110 -3.84 -11.17 10.96
N ARG A 111 -4.56 -10.05 11.08
CA ARG A 111 -4.87 -9.13 9.98
C ARG A 111 -4.39 -7.73 10.32
N LEU A 112 -3.59 -7.13 9.43
CA LEU A 112 -2.96 -5.85 9.64
C LEU A 112 -3.47 -4.80 8.65
N TRP A 113 -3.30 -3.53 8.99
CA TRP A 113 -3.68 -2.41 8.13
C TRP A 113 -2.93 -2.41 6.80
N THR A 114 -1.62 -2.61 6.87
CA THR A 114 -0.71 -2.65 5.72
C THR A 114 -0.38 -4.08 5.27
N GLY A 115 -1.05 -5.07 5.87
CA GLY A 115 -0.80 -6.48 5.61
C GLY A 115 0.48 -7.00 6.29
N ASP A 116 0.71 -8.30 6.17
CA ASP A 116 1.92 -9.00 6.60
C ASP A 116 2.83 -9.20 5.38
N SER A 117 4.00 -8.54 5.37
CA SER A 117 4.95 -8.51 4.26
C SER A 117 6.10 -9.47 4.51
N LYS A 118 6.47 -10.26 3.50
CA LYS A 118 7.65 -11.10 3.46
C LYS A 118 8.40 -10.85 2.15
N GLY A 119 9.72 -10.93 2.18
CA GLY A 119 10.51 -10.63 0.99
C GLY A 119 11.59 -11.67 0.71
N TYR A 120 12.12 -11.61 -0.50
CA TYR A 120 13.28 -12.36 -0.95
C TYR A 120 13.98 -11.59 -2.08
N TRP A 121 15.21 -11.96 -2.37
CA TRP A 121 15.94 -11.39 -3.50
C TRP A 121 15.81 -12.30 -4.73
N ASP A 122 15.32 -11.72 -5.81
CA ASP A 122 15.35 -12.31 -7.16
C ASP A 122 16.44 -11.58 -7.95
N GLN A 123 17.66 -12.11 -7.93
CA GLN A 123 18.85 -11.44 -8.43
C GLN A 123 19.04 -10.06 -7.77
N ASP A 124 18.94 -8.96 -8.52
CA ASP A 124 19.10 -7.59 -8.04
C ASP A 124 17.76 -6.90 -7.69
N THR A 125 16.67 -7.66 -7.68
CA THR A 125 15.31 -7.17 -7.39
C THR A 125 14.87 -7.65 -6.02
N LEU A 126 14.49 -6.71 -5.14
CA LEU A 126 13.79 -7.03 -3.91
C LEU A 126 12.33 -7.32 -4.24
N VAL A 127 11.89 -8.55 -4.01
CA VAL A 127 10.49 -8.96 -4.17
C VAL A 127 9.83 -9.01 -2.81
N VAL A 128 8.69 -8.34 -2.66
CA VAL A 128 7.91 -8.30 -1.41
C VAL A 128 6.51 -8.81 -1.70
N VAL A 129 6.11 -9.87 -0.99
CA VAL A 129 4.75 -10.42 -1.04
C VAL A 129 4.03 -10.06 0.23
N THR A 130 2.90 -9.37 0.10
CA THR A 130 2.09 -8.88 1.22
C THR A 130 0.69 -9.48 1.16
N ARG A 131 0.26 -10.05 2.28
CA ARG A 131 -1.05 -10.68 2.47
C ARG A 131 -1.63 -10.26 3.83
N ASN A 132 -2.72 -10.89 4.26
CA ASN A 132 -3.32 -10.68 5.58
C ASN A 132 -3.71 -9.23 5.86
N PHE A 133 -4.26 -8.55 4.86
CA PHE A 133 -4.88 -7.25 5.04
C PHE A 133 -6.17 -7.38 5.88
N ASN A 134 -6.46 -6.37 6.69
CA ASN A 134 -7.68 -6.35 7.51
C ASN A 134 -8.95 -5.96 6.73
N GLY A 135 -8.82 -5.58 5.46
CA GLY A 135 -9.94 -5.18 4.59
C GLY A 135 -10.55 -3.81 4.91
N LEU A 136 -9.95 -3.04 5.81
CA LEU A 136 -10.48 -1.75 6.28
C LEU A 136 -9.74 -0.55 5.69
N SER A 137 -8.69 -0.76 4.90
CA SER A 137 -7.95 0.29 4.20
C SER A 137 -8.35 0.37 2.73
N ALA A 138 -8.23 1.56 2.15
CA ALA A 138 -8.37 1.72 0.71
C ALA A 138 -7.16 1.14 -0.02
N SER A 139 -7.40 0.63 -1.23
CA SER A 139 -6.34 0.10 -2.08
C SER A 139 -6.03 1.06 -3.23
N PHE A 140 -6.92 1.18 -4.18
CA PHE A 140 -6.74 2.01 -5.35
C PHE A 140 -7.89 2.99 -5.50
N GLY A 141 -7.58 4.27 -5.60
CA GLY A 141 -8.59 5.29 -5.72
C GLY A 141 -9.62 5.19 -4.60
N GLN A 142 -10.88 4.94 -4.96
CA GLN A 142 -11.98 4.80 -4.00
C GLN A 142 -12.36 3.35 -3.71
N ALA A 143 -11.69 2.38 -4.31
CA ALA A 143 -11.98 0.97 -4.08
C ALA A 143 -11.34 0.48 -2.78
N GLY A 144 -12.13 -0.17 -1.94
CA GLY A 144 -11.64 -0.80 -0.72
C GLY A 144 -10.76 -2.00 -1.03
N THR A 145 -9.93 -2.37 -0.07
CA THR A 145 -9.16 -3.62 -0.09
C THR A 145 -9.99 -4.74 0.53
N SER A 146 -9.97 -5.93 -0.07
CA SER A 146 -10.52 -7.11 0.59
C SER A 146 -9.48 -7.81 1.48
N ILE A 147 -9.96 -8.69 2.36
CA ILE A 147 -9.08 -9.56 3.16
C ILE A 147 -8.33 -10.60 2.32
N ASN A 148 -8.76 -10.80 1.07
CA ASN A 148 -8.17 -11.77 0.13
C ASN A 148 -7.10 -11.15 -0.77
N LYS A 149 -6.83 -9.86 -0.63
CA LYS A 149 -5.81 -9.17 -1.41
C LYS A 149 -4.44 -9.81 -1.22
N VAL A 150 -3.79 -10.08 -2.33
CA VAL A 150 -2.36 -10.38 -2.42
C VAL A 150 -1.70 -9.26 -3.22
N LEU A 151 -0.65 -8.72 -2.67
CA LEU A 151 0.16 -7.71 -3.33
C LEU A 151 1.58 -8.25 -3.48
N THR A 152 2.08 -8.22 -4.71
CA THR A 152 3.49 -8.50 -5.02
C THR A 152 4.14 -7.21 -5.48
N GLU A 153 5.19 -6.78 -4.82
CA GLU A 153 5.96 -5.58 -5.12
C GLU A 153 7.37 -5.96 -5.51
N ARG A 154 7.94 -5.29 -6.50
CA ARG A 154 9.28 -5.50 -7.02
C ARG A 154 10.02 -4.17 -7.05
N PHE A 155 11.16 -4.12 -6.40
CA PHE A 155 12.02 -2.94 -6.35
C PHE A 155 13.35 -3.28 -7.03
N THR A 156 13.60 -2.70 -8.18
CA THR A 156 14.83 -2.92 -8.95
C THR A 156 15.60 -1.63 -9.05
N ARG A 157 16.84 -1.62 -8.58
CA ARG A 157 17.71 -0.46 -8.76
C ARG A 157 18.21 -0.42 -10.21
N VAL A 158 17.78 0.59 -10.95
CA VAL A 158 18.12 0.74 -12.38
C VAL A 158 19.48 1.43 -12.55
N ASP A 159 19.73 2.44 -11.71
CA ASP A 159 20.99 3.20 -11.68
C ASP A 159 21.25 3.79 -10.28
N GLU A 160 22.19 4.72 -10.17
CA GLU A 160 22.56 5.34 -8.88
C GLU A 160 21.44 6.12 -8.21
N VAL A 161 20.51 6.64 -9.00
CA VAL A 161 19.46 7.56 -8.54
C VAL A 161 18.05 7.08 -8.85
N THR A 162 17.89 5.93 -9.51
CA THR A 162 16.58 5.45 -9.99
C THR A 162 16.28 4.05 -9.48
N VAL A 163 15.07 3.88 -8.96
CA VAL A 163 14.46 2.59 -8.62
C VAL A 163 13.20 2.40 -9.47
N ASP A 164 13.16 1.31 -10.20
CA ASP A 164 11.92 0.83 -10.84
C ASP A 164 11.10 0.09 -9.79
N TYR A 165 9.87 0.55 -9.61
CA TYR A 165 8.91 -0.04 -8.68
C TYR A 165 7.73 -0.59 -9.47
N GLU A 166 7.63 -1.89 -9.50
CA GLU A 166 6.51 -2.62 -10.07
C GLU A 166 5.68 -3.24 -8.96
N PHE A 167 4.37 -3.22 -9.10
CA PHE A 167 3.47 -3.91 -8.19
C PHE A 167 2.35 -4.63 -8.94
N THR A 168 2.00 -5.82 -8.46
CA THR A 168 0.87 -6.60 -8.96
C THR A 168 -0.15 -6.77 -7.83
N VAL A 169 -1.39 -6.40 -8.12
CA VAL A 169 -2.53 -6.55 -7.20
C VAL A 169 -3.40 -7.70 -7.67
N GLU A 170 -3.63 -8.65 -6.79
CA GLU A 170 -4.59 -9.74 -6.94
C GLU A 170 -5.62 -9.62 -5.81
N ASP A 171 -6.81 -9.19 -6.13
CA ASP A 171 -7.93 -9.05 -5.18
C ASP A 171 -9.25 -9.41 -5.87
N PRO A 172 -9.52 -10.70 -6.03
CA PRO A 172 -10.70 -11.18 -6.78
C PRO A 172 -12.04 -10.82 -6.14
N ALA A 173 -12.04 -10.39 -4.88
CA ALA A 173 -13.22 -9.88 -4.22
C ALA A 173 -13.45 -8.37 -4.49
N THR A 174 -12.50 -7.69 -5.12
CA THR A 174 -12.60 -6.27 -5.46
C THR A 174 -12.55 -6.03 -6.96
N PHE A 175 -11.59 -6.63 -7.67
CA PHE A 175 -11.36 -6.42 -9.08
C PHE A 175 -11.69 -7.66 -9.92
N SER A 176 -12.17 -7.46 -11.13
CA SER A 176 -12.52 -8.53 -12.06
C SER A 176 -11.30 -9.31 -12.58
N ASP A 177 -10.11 -8.72 -12.48
CA ASP A 177 -8.85 -9.34 -12.87
C ASP A 177 -7.69 -8.76 -12.04
N ARG A 178 -6.55 -9.45 -12.04
CA ARG A 178 -5.30 -8.93 -11.51
C ARG A 178 -4.76 -7.82 -12.42
N PHE A 179 -3.98 -6.92 -11.85
CA PHE A 179 -3.33 -5.90 -12.64
C PHE A 179 -1.95 -5.55 -12.07
N THR A 180 -1.10 -5.04 -12.94
CA THR A 180 0.25 -4.61 -12.61
C THR A 180 0.39 -3.12 -12.93
N GLY A 181 1.01 -2.38 -12.03
CA GLY A 181 1.42 -0.99 -12.24
C GLY A 181 2.93 -0.85 -12.05
N CYS A 182 3.50 0.19 -12.66
CA CYS A 182 4.93 0.48 -12.57
C CYS A 182 5.15 1.98 -12.39
N LEU A 183 6.11 2.32 -11.56
CA LEU A 183 6.49 3.70 -11.25
C LEU A 183 8.02 3.79 -11.17
N LEU A 184 8.57 4.89 -11.67
CA LEU A 184 9.98 5.21 -11.49
C LEU A 184 10.13 6.17 -10.30
N TYR A 185 10.81 5.71 -9.26
CA TYR A 185 11.24 6.55 -8.16
C TYR A 185 12.65 7.06 -8.41
N THR A 186 12.83 8.38 -8.34
CA THR A 186 14.14 9.00 -8.50
C THR A 186 14.60 9.60 -7.18
N SER A 187 15.90 9.51 -6.93
CA SER A 187 16.52 10.20 -5.79
C SER A 187 16.24 11.72 -5.87
N PRO A 188 16.14 12.40 -4.73
CA PRO A 188 16.03 13.85 -4.70
C PRO A 188 17.08 14.51 -5.57
N SER A 189 16.74 15.66 -6.16
CA SER A 189 17.62 16.44 -7.02
C SER A 189 19.01 16.63 -6.38
N PRO A 190 20.11 16.62 -7.15
CA PRO A 190 21.45 16.91 -6.66
C PRO A 190 21.59 18.22 -5.85
N ARG A 191 20.62 19.11 -5.97
CA ARG A 191 20.56 20.33 -5.13
C ARG A 191 20.24 20.00 -3.67
N ASP A 192 19.49 18.93 -3.42
CA ASP A 192 19.09 18.51 -2.07
C ASP A 192 20.18 17.72 -1.38
N LEU A 193 21.14 17.19 -2.14
CA LEU A 193 22.31 16.45 -1.64
C LEU A 193 23.48 17.37 -1.22
N ARG A 194 23.36 18.69 -1.35
CA ARG A 194 24.40 19.68 -1.04
C ARG A 194 24.22 20.38 0.31
N LYS A 195 23.55 19.75 1.24
CA LYS A 195 23.45 20.25 2.62
C LYS A 195 24.32 19.47 3.56
#